data_fa56e0e02ba1504cd78d9f6a214b7752
#
_entry.id   fa56e0e02ba1504cd78d9f6a214b7752
#
_cell.length_a   1.000
_cell.length_b   1.000
_cell.length_c   1.000
_cell.angle_alpha   90.00
_cell.angle_beta   90.00
_cell.angle_gamma   90.00
#
_symmetry.space_group_name_H-M   'P 1'
#
loop_
_entity.id
_entity.type
_entity.pdbx_description
1 polymer ?
#
loop_
_entity_poly.entity_id
_entity_poly.type
_entity_poly.pdbx_seq_one_letter_code
_entity_poly.pdbx_strand_id
1 'polypeptide(L)'
;MPTEEDHTHARQEAVNACAKLVEKAVRRATEADQEYAAALRAIEQGTITPAGSLQNTLNGPLPRPADLSDTRAVSQWWDSLSREEQEELVAKEPKLIGNLNGVDAWARDKANRAVMQADYDDLKSREGQNKTIVEAYEKSGYDSASGISPDEYQKAKWECDRLEELEKLKEALNQASGYNGKSQLLVYDVIEHGRTQEYSEDQYQLHAAISVGDVDTADNVAVHVGGLSSNVKDNVVGYTAEMANVAAAAGGNTASVTWFGYDPPQMNLSPLNGIETVTHTDLAAKGGKALAGFLEGLHDARQGAGESSDVRITGLGHSYG
;
A
#
# COMPACT_ATOMS: atom_id res chain seq x y z
N MET A 1 31.80 -12.96 15.15
CA MET A 1 31.17 -11.69 15.54
C MET A 1 31.71 -10.62 14.62
N PRO A 2 30.88 -9.79 14.02
CA PRO A 2 31.34 -8.68 13.19
C PRO A 2 32.24 -7.77 14.02
N THR A 3 33.28 -7.27 13.40
CA THR A 3 34.24 -6.38 14.07
C THR A 3 33.68 -4.94 14.14
N GLU A 4 34.27 -4.10 15.00
CA GLU A 4 33.86 -2.68 15.09
C GLU A 4 34.11 -1.93 13.77
N GLU A 5 35.06 -2.41 12.95
CA GLU A 5 35.32 -1.93 11.60
C GLU A 5 34.15 -2.30 10.62
N ASP A 6 33.56 -3.51 10.74
CA ASP A 6 32.44 -3.93 9.92
C ASP A 6 31.19 -3.06 10.19
N HIS A 7 30.95 -2.72 11.46
CA HIS A 7 29.85 -1.83 11.83
C HIS A 7 30.07 -0.39 11.35
N THR A 8 31.29 0.07 11.31
CA THR A 8 31.65 1.41 10.82
C THR A 8 31.48 1.49 9.30
N HIS A 9 31.90 0.44 8.59
CA HIS A 9 31.73 0.33 7.14
C HIS A 9 30.25 0.29 6.74
N ALA A 10 29.44 -0.53 7.42
CA ALA A 10 28.00 -0.62 7.15
C ALA A 10 27.27 0.72 7.42
N ARG A 11 27.66 1.46 8.49
CA ARG A 11 27.14 2.80 8.75
C ARG A 11 27.50 3.79 7.66
N GLN A 12 28.74 3.74 7.18
CA GLN A 12 29.20 4.63 6.11
C GLN A 12 28.48 4.33 4.78
N GLU A 13 28.22 3.06 4.47
CA GLU A 13 27.45 2.68 3.29
C GLU A 13 25.99 3.15 3.39
N ALA A 14 25.36 3.02 4.57
CA ALA A 14 24.02 3.53 4.81
C ALA A 14 23.95 5.06 4.67
N VAL A 15 24.92 5.79 5.20
CA VAL A 15 25.01 7.25 5.05
C VAL A 15 25.18 7.63 3.58
N ASN A 16 26.04 6.91 2.83
CA ASN A 16 26.24 7.15 1.42
C ASN A 16 24.98 6.84 0.58
N ALA A 17 24.23 5.79 0.95
CA ALA A 17 22.96 5.46 0.32
C ALA A 17 21.91 6.56 0.57
N CYS A 18 21.79 7.02 1.82
CA CYS A 18 20.92 8.15 2.14
C CYS A 18 21.31 9.42 1.41
N ALA A 19 22.60 9.74 1.34
CA ALA A 19 23.07 10.91 0.58
C ALA A 19 22.68 10.84 -0.90
N LYS A 20 22.81 9.66 -1.54
CA LYS A 20 22.39 9.45 -2.92
C LYS A 20 20.88 9.59 -3.12
N LEU A 21 20.07 9.16 -2.14
CA LEU A 21 18.62 9.34 -2.18
C LEU A 21 18.24 10.82 -2.05
N VAL A 22 18.90 11.55 -1.15
CA VAL A 22 18.70 13.00 -1.00
C VAL A 22 19.12 13.74 -2.27
N GLU A 23 20.28 13.42 -2.86
CA GLU A 23 20.71 14.01 -4.12
C GLU A 23 19.70 13.73 -5.25
N LYS A 24 19.17 12.52 -5.32
CA LYS A 24 18.13 12.15 -6.30
C LYS A 24 16.85 12.95 -6.09
N ALA A 25 16.41 13.09 -4.83
CA ALA A 25 15.22 13.88 -4.48
C ALA A 25 15.40 15.36 -4.81
N VAL A 26 16.54 15.95 -4.44
CA VAL A 26 16.88 17.36 -4.76
C VAL A 26 16.92 17.57 -6.26
N ARG A 27 17.55 16.65 -7.01
CA ARG A 27 17.61 16.76 -8.49
C ARG A 27 16.19 16.71 -9.09
N ARG A 28 15.34 15.77 -8.67
CA ARG A 28 13.94 15.69 -9.14
C ARG A 28 13.13 16.96 -8.80
N ALA A 29 13.29 17.51 -7.59
CA ALA A 29 12.67 18.77 -7.23
C ALA A 29 13.15 19.92 -8.13
N THR A 30 14.47 19.99 -8.41
CA THR A 30 15.03 21.02 -9.29
C THR A 30 14.56 20.87 -10.76
N GLU A 31 14.44 19.62 -11.24
CA GLU A 31 13.90 19.31 -12.57
C GLU A 31 12.43 19.73 -12.66
N ALA A 32 11.62 19.42 -11.64
CA ALA A 32 10.22 19.81 -11.55
C ALA A 32 10.06 21.35 -11.52
N ASP A 33 10.88 22.07 -10.74
CA ASP A 33 10.89 23.52 -10.69
C ASP A 33 11.24 24.15 -12.06
N GLN A 34 12.19 23.55 -12.79
CA GLN A 34 12.56 23.99 -14.12
C GLN A 34 11.45 23.75 -15.15
N GLU A 35 10.79 22.58 -15.10
CA GLU A 35 9.66 22.28 -15.95
C GLU A 35 8.47 23.19 -15.65
N TYR A 36 8.18 23.43 -14.36
CA TYR A 36 7.14 24.38 -13.94
C TYR A 36 7.42 25.79 -14.42
N ALA A 37 8.66 26.27 -14.27
CA ALA A 37 9.08 27.58 -14.77
C ALA A 37 9.00 27.66 -16.30
N ALA A 38 9.28 26.58 -17.01
CA ALA A 38 9.16 26.53 -18.49
C ALA A 38 7.68 26.53 -18.90
N ALA A 39 6.81 25.81 -18.19
CA ALA A 39 5.38 25.80 -18.43
C ALA A 39 4.74 27.18 -18.19
N LEU A 40 5.12 27.87 -17.11
CA LEU A 40 4.67 29.25 -16.84
C LEU A 40 5.08 30.22 -17.94
N ARG A 41 6.33 30.13 -18.43
CA ARG A 41 6.79 30.95 -19.53
C ARG A 41 6.04 30.67 -20.84
N ALA A 42 5.70 29.39 -21.08
CA ALA A 42 4.93 29.00 -22.25
C ALA A 42 3.48 29.50 -22.19
N ILE A 43 2.89 29.57 -20.98
CA ILE A 43 1.58 30.19 -20.72
C ILE A 43 1.67 31.72 -20.96
N GLU A 44 2.69 32.39 -20.41
CA GLU A 44 2.93 33.84 -20.61
C GLU A 44 3.11 34.19 -22.08
N GLN A 45 3.74 33.30 -22.85
CA GLN A 45 3.97 33.47 -24.29
C GLN A 45 2.78 33.06 -25.15
N GLY A 46 1.66 32.58 -24.53
CA GLY A 46 0.47 32.14 -25.23
C GLY A 46 0.67 30.88 -26.08
N THR A 47 1.77 30.15 -25.86
CA THR A 47 2.06 28.89 -26.58
C THR A 47 1.42 27.66 -25.87
N ILE A 48 1.02 27.80 -24.64
CA ILE A 48 0.21 26.81 -23.91
C ILE A 48 -0.90 27.55 -23.19
N THR A 49 -2.14 27.10 -23.38
CA THR A 49 -3.27 27.59 -22.59
C THR A 49 -3.35 26.82 -21.26
N PRO A 50 -3.84 27.42 -20.15
CA PRO A 50 -3.94 26.76 -18.85
C PRO A 50 -4.93 25.59 -18.78
N ALA A 51 -5.38 25.08 -19.89
CA ALA A 51 -6.43 24.08 -19.97
C ALA A 51 -5.84 22.73 -20.40
N GLY A 52 -5.32 21.97 -19.46
CA GLY A 52 -5.16 20.51 -19.63
C GLY A 52 -6.46 19.82 -20.06
N SER A 53 -7.63 20.41 -19.77
CA SER A 53 -8.93 19.91 -20.16
C SER A 53 -9.30 20.11 -21.63
N LEU A 54 -8.76 21.15 -22.32
CA LEU A 54 -9.10 21.40 -23.71
C LEU A 54 -8.29 20.56 -24.70
N GLN A 55 -7.07 20.16 -24.35
CA GLN A 55 -6.20 19.34 -25.18
C GLN A 55 -6.67 17.88 -25.22
N ASN A 56 -7.18 17.37 -24.09
CA ASN A 56 -7.78 16.02 -24.00
C ASN A 56 -9.06 15.91 -24.84
N THR A 57 -9.85 16.98 -24.94
CA THR A 57 -11.07 17.03 -25.75
C THR A 57 -10.79 16.94 -27.26
N LEU A 58 -9.60 17.31 -27.70
CA LEU A 58 -9.20 17.33 -29.12
C LEU A 58 -8.46 16.07 -29.58
N ASN A 59 -7.73 15.39 -28.69
CA ASN A 59 -6.83 14.28 -29.04
C ASN A 59 -7.26 12.91 -28.51
N GLY A 60 -8.32 12.84 -27.71
CA GLY A 60 -8.74 11.63 -27.00
C GLY A 60 -7.80 11.26 -25.83
N PRO A 61 -8.08 10.16 -25.13
CA PRO A 61 -7.29 9.72 -23.98
C PRO A 61 -5.87 9.34 -24.39
N LEU A 62 -4.91 9.58 -23.47
CA LEU A 62 -3.53 9.11 -23.66
C LEU A 62 -3.48 7.57 -23.66
N PRO A 63 -2.53 6.95 -24.35
CA PRO A 63 -2.33 5.51 -24.23
C PRO A 63 -1.87 5.15 -22.81
N ARG A 64 -2.30 3.98 -22.32
CA ARG A 64 -1.81 3.45 -21.04
C ARG A 64 -0.28 3.35 -21.07
N PRO A 65 0.42 3.82 -20.02
CA PRO A 65 1.88 3.72 -19.95
C PRO A 65 2.36 2.27 -20.05
N ALA A 66 3.47 2.06 -20.75
CA ALA A 66 4.12 0.74 -20.79
C ALA A 66 4.82 0.40 -19.47
N ASP A 67 5.34 1.42 -18.77
CA ASP A 67 5.90 1.31 -17.42
C ASP A 67 4.89 1.83 -16.39
N LEU A 68 4.24 0.91 -15.71
CA LEU A 68 3.27 1.22 -14.65
C LEU A 68 3.92 1.59 -13.31
N SER A 69 5.24 1.55 -13.21
CA SER A 69 5.98 2.04 -12.05
C SER A 69 6.30 3.54 -12.13
N ASP A 70 6.13 4.16 -13.28
CA ASP A 70 6.18 5.61 -13.46
C ASP A 70 4.85 6.23 -13.03
N THR A 71 4.76 6.62 -11.77
CA THR A 71 3.54 7.15 -11.14
C THR A 71 3.02 8.40 -11.82
N ARG A 72 3.93 9.24 -12.35
CA ARG A 72 3.56 10.46 -13.06
C ARG A 72 2.94 10.15 -14.43
N ALA A 73 3.54 9.23 -15.18
CA ALA A 73 2.95 8.80 -16.45
C ALA A 73 1.58 8.13 -16.25
N VAL A 74 1.43 7.35 -15.18
CA VAL A 74 0.15 6.75 -14.79
C VAL A 74 -0.89 7.83 -14.47
N SER A 75 -0.54 8.84 -13.65
CA SER A 75 -1.45 9.93 -13.31
C SER A 75 -1.89 10.71 -14.57
N GLN A 76 -0.96 11.09 -15.43
CA GLN A 76 -1.28 11.79 -16.67
C GLN A 76 -2.20 10.98 -17.60
N TRP A 77 -1.96 9.67 -17.71
CA TRP A 77 -2.85 8.79 -18.44
C TRP A 77 -4.24 8.74 -17.81
N TRP A 78 -4.30 8.54 -16.49
CA TRP A 78 -5.54 8.45 -15.73
C TRP A 78 -6.41 9.70 -15.88
N ASP A 79 -5.79 10.89 -15.77
CA ASP A 79 -6.46 12.18 -15.91
C ASP A 79 -6.88 12.48 -17.35
N SER A 80 -6.29 11.81 -18.34
CA SER A 80 -6.72 11.95 -19.73
C SER A 80 -8.02 11.21 -20.03
N LEU A 81 -8.44 10.30 -19.15
CA LEU A 81 -9.67 9.52 -19.29
C LEU A 81 -10.88 10.32 -18.81
N SER A 82 -12.01 10.15 -19.48
CA SER A 82 -13.29 10.62 -18.94
C SER A 82 -13.67 9.85 -17.69
N ARG A 83 -14.55 10.43 -16.87
CA ARG A 83 -15.05 9.76 -15.66
C ARG A 83 -15.68 8.40 -15.96
N GLU A 84 -16.39 8.27 -17.07
CA GLU A 84 -17.00 7.03 -17.53
C GLU A 84 -15.95 5.97 -17.85
N GLU A 85 -14.86 6.35 -18.54
CA GLU A 85 -13.74 5.46 -18.86
C GLU A 85 -12.99 5.02 -17.62
N GLN A 86 -12.75 5.93 -16.66
CA GLN A 86 -12.18 5.62 -15.36
C GLN A 86 -13.04 4.59 -14.60
N GLU A 87 -14.36 4.80 -14.52
CA GLU A 87 -15.28 3.88 -13.85
C GLU A 87 -15.36 2.51 -14.55
N GLU A 88 -15.26 2.49 -15.86
CA GLU A 88 -15.22 1.26 -16.65
C GLU A 88 -13.94 0.45 -16.33
N LEU A 89 -12.78 1.11 -16.24
CA LEU A 89 -11.51 0.48 -15.84
C LEU A 89 -11.56 -0.06 -14.41
N VAL A 90 -12.10 0.71 -13.47
CA VAL A 90 -12.31 0.26 -12.09
C VAL A 90 -13.15 -1.01 -12.05
N ALA A 91 -14.17 -1.13 -12.88
CA ALA A 91 -15.04 -2.29 -12.93
C ALA A 91 -14.41 -3.49 -13.66
N LYS A 92 -13.66 -3.26 -14.73
CA LYS A 92 -13.06 -4.32 -15.56
C LYS A 92 -11.74 -4.85 -15.04
N GLU A 93 -10.91 -3.97 -14.48
CA GLU A 93 -9.54 -4.29 -14.04
C GLU A 93 -9.31 -3.90 -12.56
N PRO A 94 -10.20 -4.27 -11.61
CA PRO A 94 -10.14 -3.75 -10.24
C PRO A 94 -8.83 -4.13 -9.53
N LYS A 95 -8.28 -5.33 -9.75
CA LYS A 95 -7.01 -5.76 -9.15
C LYS A 95 -5.83 -4.88 -9.59
N LEU A 96 -5.83 -4.42 -10.83
CA LEU A 96 -4.80 -3.52 -11.34
C LEU A 96 -5.02 -2.11 -10.80
N ILE A 97 -6.19 -1.53 -11.03
CA ILE A 97 -6.48 -0.12 -10.69
C ILE A 97 -6.36 0.12 -9.18
N GLY A 98 -6.81 -0.81 -8.35
CA GLY A 98 -6.77 -0.70 -6.89
C GLY A 98 -5.37 -0.53 -6.32
N ASN A 99 -4.37 -1.12 -6.96
CA ASN A 99 -2.98 -1.10 -6.50
C ASN A 99 -2.05 -0.24 -7.38
N LEU A 100 -2.60 0.45 -8.38
CA LEU A 100 -1.82 1.25 -9.32
C LEU A 100 -1.52 2.63 -8.74
N ASN A 101 -0.26 2.87 -8.39
CA ASN A 101 0.20 4.16 -7.89
C ASN A 101 0.10 5.23 -8.99
N GLY A 102 -0.41 6.41 -8.63
CA GLY A 102 -0.70 7.50 -9.57
C GLY A 102 -2.17 7.56 -10.00
N VAL A 103 -2.99 6.57 -9.61
CA VAL A 103 -4.45 6.61 -9.75
C VAL A 103 -5.08 7.25 -8.52
N ASP A 104 -6.14 8.03 -8.70
CA ASP A 104 -6.90 8.68 -7.64
C ASP A 104 -7.34 7.70 -6.55
N ALA A 105 -7.33 8.17 -5.31
CA ALA A 105 -7.68 7.35 -4.16
C ALA A 105 -9.13 6.84 -4.19
N TRP A 106 -10.09 7.62 -4.74
CA TRP A 106 -11.47 7.19 -4.90
C TRP A 106 -11.60 5.94 -5.80
N ALA A 107 -10.80 5.89 -6.86
CA ALA A 107 -10.83 4.77 -7.81
C ALA A 107 -10.16 3.53 -7.23
N ARG A 108 -9.02 3.72 -6.56
CA ARG A 108 -8.33 2.67 -5.81
C ARG A 108 -9.22 2.08 -4.73
N ASP A 109 -9.89 2.92 -3.94
CA ASP A 109 -10.84 2.48 -2.91
C ASP A 109 -11.98 1.64 -3.48
N LYS A 110 -12.63 2.15 -4.53
CA LYS A 110 -13.76 1.44 -5.18
C LYS A 110 -13.32 0.08 -5.73
N ALA A 111 -12.16 0.03 -6.38
CA ALA A 111 -11.59 -1.18 -6.94
C ALA A 111 -11.18 -2.19 -5.85
N ASN A 112 -10.42 -1.75 -4.85
CA ASN A 112 -9.93 -2.59 -3.77
C ASN A 112 -11.06 -3.14 -2.90
N ARG A 113 -12.08 -2.35 -2.60
CA ARG A 113 -13.26 -2.82 -1.87
C ARG A 113 -14.01 -3.90 -2.64
N ALA A 114 -14.11 -3.77 -3.97
CA ALA A 114 -14.76 -4.79 -4.79
C ALA A 114 -13.98 -6.11 -4.76
N VAL A 115 -12.66 -6.07 -4.90
CA VAL A 115 -11.79 -7.27 -4.81
C VAL A 115 -11.85 -7.87 -3.41
N MET A 116 -11.66 -7.07 -2.36
CA MET A 116 -11.73 -7.52 -0.97
C MET A 116 -13.07 -8.18 -0.65
N GLN A 117 -14.18 -7.62 -1.13
CA GLN A 117 -15.50 -8.20 -0.87
C GLN A 117 -15.68 -9.54 -1.57
N ALA A 118 -15.20 -9.68 -2.82
CA ALA A 118 -15.26 -10.95 -3.54
C ALA A 118 -14.41 -12.04 -2.85
N ASP A 119 -13.20 -11.69 -2.40
CA ASP A 119 -12.33 -12.60 -1.66
C ASP A 119 -12.95 -12.99 -0.31
N TYR A 120 -13.54 -12.03 0.39
CA TYR A 120 -14.24 -12.28 1.65
C TYR A 120 -15.42 -13.26 1.47
N ASP A 121 -16.27 -13.05 0.46
CA ASP A 121 -17.44 -13.88 0.21
C ASP A 121 -17.03 -15.31 -0.17
N ASP A 122 -15.97 -15.45 -0.97
CA ASP A 122 -15.40 -16.74 -1.36
C ASP A 122 -14.84 -17.50 -0.14
N LEU A 123 -14.01 -16.88 0.69
CA LEU A 123 -13.48 -17.49 1.91
C LEU A 123 -14.57 -17.79 2.92
N LYS A 124 -15.56 -16.90 3.10
CA LYS A 124 -16.68 -17.07 4.01
C LYS A 124 -17.55 -18.26 3.62
N SER A 125 -17.70 -18.51 2.33
CA SER A 125 -18.44 -19.68 1.83
C SER A 125 -17.82 -21.03 2.24
N ARG A 126 -16.50 -21.06 2.47
CA ARG A 126 -15.73 -22.26 2.84
C ARG A 126 -15.39 -22.32 4.33
N GLU A 127 -15.71 -21.31 5.12
CA GLU A 127 -15.31 -21.18 6.53
C GLU A 127 -15.66 -22.44 7.35
N GLY A 128 -16.90 -22.93 7.24
CA GLY A 128 -17.37 -24.08 8.00
C GLY A 128 -16.58 -25.36 7.68
N GLN A 129 -16.31 -25.59 6.39
CA GLN A 129 -15.51 -26.74 5.95
C GLN A 129 -14.06 -26.62 6.43
N ASN A 130 -13.46 -25.45 6.26
CA ASN A 130 -12.08 -25.21 6.67
C ASN A 130 -11.87 -25.38 8.17
N LYS A 131 -12.76 -24.82 8.99
CA LYS A 131 -12.76 -25.02 10.46
C LYS A 131 -12.84 -26.51 10.84
N THR A 132 -13.70 -27.28 10.16
CA THR A 132 -13.82 -28.71 10.39
C THR A 132 -12.52 -29.45 10.06
N ILE A 133 -11.86 -29.11 8.96
CA ILE A 133 -10.57 -29.68 8.56
C ILE A 133 -9.50 -29.37 9.62
N VAL A 134 -9.37 -28.09 10.00
CA VAL A 134 -8.38 -27.63 10.98
C VAL A 134 -8.58 -28.33 12.31
N GLU A 135 -9.79 -28.31 12.87
CA GLU A 135 -10.11 -28.95 14.15
C GLU A 135 -9.88 -30.47 14.14
N ALA A 136 -10.26 -31.16 13.06
CA ALA A 136 -10.09 -32.61 12.96
C ALA A 136 -8.60 -33.01 12.89
N TYR A 137 -7.79 -32.25 12.15
CA TYR A 137 -6.34 -32.51 12.04
C TYR A 137 -5.61 -32.23 13.34
N GLU A 138 -5.89 -31.11 14.00
CA GLU A 138 -5.33 -30.77 15.31
C GLU A 138 -5.73 -31.76 16.39
N LYS A 139 -6.98 -32.19 16.42
CA LYS A 139 -7.48 -33.19 17.36
C LYS A 139 -6.85 -34.59 17.17
N SER A 140 -6.41 -34.92 15.95
CA SER A 140 -5.67 -36.16 15.67
C SER A 140 -4.22 -36.13 16.16
N GLY A 141 -3.74 -34.98 16.67
CA GLY A 141 -2.33 -34.79 17.03
C GLY A 141 -1.43 -34.53 15.81
N TYR A 142 -1.99 -33.91 14.78
CA TYR A 142 -1.29 -33.63 13.52
C TYR A 142 -0.91 -34.91 12.75
N ASP A 143 -1.72 -35.96 12.87
CA ASP A 143 -1.47 -37.25 12.22
C ASP A 143 -2.40 -37.46 11.03
N SER A 144 -1.88 -38.11 10.01
CA SER A 144 -2.63 -38.56 8.82
C SER A 144 -3.73 -39.59 9.15
N ALA A 145 -3.79 -40.11 10.38
CA ALA A 145 -4.91 -40.93 10.87
C ALA A 145 -6.28 -40.24 10.81
N SER A 146 -6.29 -38.90 10.73
CA SER A 146 -7.49 -38.09 10.48
C SER A 146 -8.07 -38.28 9.07
N GLY A 147 -7.29 -38.83 8.12
CA GLY A 147 -7.62 -38.87 6.69
C GLY A 147 -7.40 -37.51 5.98
N ILE A 148 -6.90 -36.52 6.67
CA ILE A 148 -6.60 -35.17 6.15
C ILE A 148 -5.10 -35.11 5.87
N SER A 149 -4.72 -34.65 4.69
CA SER A 149 -3.31 -34.44 4.37
C SER A 149 -2.77 -33.16 5.03
N PRO A 150 -1.43 -33.06 5.29
CA PRO A 150 -0.82 -31.83 5.77
C PRO A 150 -1.11 -30.62 4.87
N ASP A 151 -1.10 -30.81 3.55
CA ASP A 151 -1.37 -29.72 2.59
C ASP A 151 -2.84 -29.25 2.68
N GLU A 152 -3.78 -30.16 2.87
CA GLU A 152 -5.19 -29.81 3.06
C GLU A 152 -5.41 -29.03 4.35
N TYR A 153 -4.77 -29.46 5.44
CA TYR A 153 -4.77 -28.72 6.70
C TYR A 153 -4.16 -27.33 6.56
N GLN A 154 -2.97 -27.20 5.96
CA GLN A 154 -2.30 -25.92 5.79
C GLN A 154 -3.14 -24.97 4.94
N LYS A 155 -3.73 -25.46 3.86
CA LYS A 155 -4.64 -24.67 3.03
C LYS A 155 -5.84 -24.19 3.82
N ALA A 156 -6.51 -25.09 4.55
CA ALA A 156 -7.69 -24.74 5.33
C ALA A 156 -7.36 -23.73 6.45
N LYS A 157 -6.22 -23.92 7.13
CA LYS A 157 -5.71 -22.99 8.14
C LYS A 157 -5.43 -21.62 7.53
N TRP A 158 -4.71 -21.57 6.42
CA TRP A 158 -4.42 -20.33 5.71
C TRP A 158 -5.70 -19.58 5.29
N GLU A 159 -6.70 -20.29 4.76
CA GLU A 159 -7.98 -19.68 4.40
C GLU A 159 -8.74 -19.14 5.62
N CYS A 160 -8.67 -19.82 6.78
CA CYS A 160 -9.25 -19.32 8.04
C CYS A 160 -8.53 -18.04 8.52
N ASP A 161 -7.20 -18.04 8.53
CA ASP A 161 -6.39 -16.89 8.96
C ASP A 161 -6.62 -15.69 8.04
N ARG A 162 -6.70 -15.93 6.73
CA ARG A 162 -7.01 -14.88 5.75
C ARG A 162 -8.40 -14.28 5.95
N LEU A 163 -9.40 -15.11 6.24
CA LEU A 163 -10.74 -14.62 6.53
C LEU A 163 -10.75 -13.70 7.77
N GLU A 164 -10.03 -14.08 8.82
CA GLU A 164 -9.88 -13.26 10.03
C GLU A 164 -9.21 -11.91 9.73
N GLU A 165 -8.16 -11.89 8.91
CA GLU A 165 -7.52 -10.65 8.45
C GLU A 165 -8.49 -9.73 7.69
N LEU A 166 -9.33 -10.29 6.82
CA LEU A 166 -10.34 -9.52 6.10
C LEU A 166 -11.44 -8.99 7.02
N GLU A 167 -11.84 -9.75 8.06
CA GLU A 167 -12.78 -9.27 9.09
C GLU A 167 -12.18 -8.08 9.85
N LYS A 168 -10.88 -8.14 10.22
CA LYS A 168 -10.17 -7.02 10.86
C LYS A 168 -10.02 -5.81 9.93
N LEU A 169 -9.74 -6.03 8.66
CA LEU A 169 -9.66 -4.97 7.66
C LEU A 169 -11.01 -4.26 7.49
N LYS A 170 -12.11 -5.01 7.41
CA LYS A 170 -13.48 -4.45 7.36
C LYS A 170 -13.84 -3.69 8.64
N GLU A 171 -13.45 -4.18 9.81
CA GLU A 171 -13.61 -3.50 11.09
C GLU A 171 -12.89 -2.15 11.09
N ALA A 172 -11.62 -2.13 10.67
CA ALA A 172 -10.82 -0.90 10.60
C ALA A 172 -11.40 0.13 9.62
N LEU A 173 -11.86 -0.31 8.44
CA LEU A 173 -12.51 0.55 7.45
C LEU A 173 -13.80 1.19 7.99
N ASN A 174 -14.60 0.43 8.72
CA ASN A 174 -15.82 0.93 9.35
C ASN A 174 -15.51 1.93 10.45
N GLN A 175 -14.52 1.65 11.30
CA GLN A 175 -14.06 2.60 12.32
C GLN A 175 -13.52 3.89 11.70
N ALA A 176 -12.67 3.79 10.68
CA ALA A 176 -12.11 4.93 9.97
C ALA A 176 -13.19 5.86 9.42
N SER A 177 -14.25 5.29 8.82
CA SER A 177 -15.42 6.06 8.37
C SER A 177 -16.15 6.75 9.52
N GLY A 178 -16.20 6.15 10.70
CA GLY A 178 -16.82 6.72 11.89
C GLY A 178 -16.07 7.94 12.45
N TYR A 179 -14.75 8.00 12.28
CA TYR A 179 -13.94 9.10 12.81
C TYR A 179 -14.03 10.38 11.98
N ASN A 180 -14.07 10.30 10.65
CA ASN A 180 -14.01 11.46 9.77
C ASN A 180 -14.95 11.37 8.56
N GLY A 181 -15.99 10.56 8.65
CA GLY A 181 -17.04 10.43 7.61
C GLY A 181 -16.59 9.71 6.34
N LYS A 182 -15.29 9.50 6.12
CA LYS A 182 -14.75 8.81 4.95
C LYS A 182 -13.56 7.94 5.33
N SER A 183 -13.50 6.76 4.72
CA SER A 183 -12.32 5.90 4.70
C SER A 183 -12.08 5.41 3.28
N GLN A 184 -10.82 5.18 2.91
CA GLN A 184 -10.45 4.65 1.60
C GLN A 184 -9.50 3.46 1.78
N LEU A 185 -9.70 2.41 0.98
CA LEU A 185 -8.82 1.25 0.90
C LEU A 185 -7.85 1.46 -0.27
N LEU A 186 -6.68 2.01 0.03
CA LEU A 186 -5.71 2.48 -0.96
C LEU A 186 -4.77 1.37 -1.47
N VAL A 187 -4.60 0.31 -0.70
CA VAL A 187 -3.86 -0.88 -1.07
C VAL A 187 -4.65 -2.09 -0.58
N TYR A 188 -4.80 -3.07 -1.43
CA TYR A 188 -5.30 -4.39 -1.10
C TYR A 188 -4.61 -5.39 -2.02
N ASP A 189 -3.62 -6.10 -1.50
CA ASP A 189 -2.88 -7.08 -2.27
C ASP A 189 -2.70 -8.36 -1.45
N VAL A 190 -3.28 -9.43 -1.97
CA VAL A 190 -3.06 -10.79 -1.47
C VAL A 190 -1.90 -11.34 -2.26
N ILE A 191 -0.70 -11.29 -1.69
CA ILE A 191 0.48 -11.85 -2.35
C ILE A 191 0.30 -13.36 -2.44
N GLU A 192 -0.13 -13.83 -3.59
CA GLU A 192 0.02 -15.23 -3.98
C GLU A 192 1.49 -15.46 -4.28
N HIS A 193 2.30 -15.70 -3.27
CA HIS A 193 3.61 -16.30 -3.52
C HIS A 193 3.35 -17.64 -4.18
N GLY A 194 3.86 -17.77 -5.40
CA GLY A 194 3.61 -18.93 -6.24
C GLY A 194 3.74 -20.21 -5.43
N ARG A 195 2.85 -21.17 -5.67
CA ARG A 195 2.71 -22.48 -5.02
C ARG A 195 4.01 -23.27 -5.01
N THR A 196 5.02 -22.82 -4.30
CA THR A 196 6.19 -23.58 -3.95
C THR A 196 5.97 -24.14 -2.55
N GLN A 197 5.53 -25.34 -2.52
CA GLN A 197 5.61 -26.44 -1.54
C GLN A 197 5.67 -26.19 -0.02
N GLU A 198 5.76 -24.97 0.48
CA GLU A 198 5.75 -24.70 1.92
C GLU A 198 4.83 -23.52 2.21
N TYR A 199 3.63 -23.83 2.71
CA TYR A 199 2.78 -22.90 3.40
C TYR A 199 3.43 -22.58 4.75
N SER A 200 4.38 -21.67 4.81
CA SER A 200 4.87 -21.17 6.08
C SER A 200 4.07 -19.91 6.48
N GLU A 201 3.71 -19.81 7.74
CA GLU A 201 3.02 -18.63 8.31
C GLU A 201 3.80 -17.33 8.07
N ASP A 202 5.10 -17.41 7.82
CA ASP A 202 6.00 -16.29 7.62
C ASP A 202 6.03 -15.72 6.18
N GLN A 203 5.34 -16.35 5.21
CA GLN A 203 5.47 -16.01 3.79
C GLN A 203 4.28 -15.27 3.18
N TYR A 204 3.17 -15.09 3.91
CA TYR A 204 1.93 -14.57 3.35
C TYR A 204 1.34 -13.49 4.25
N GLN A 205 1.71 -12.26 4.01
CA GLN A 205 1.01 -11.12 4.65
C GLN A 205 0.05 -10.47 3.67
N LEU A 206 -1.12 -10.10 4.18
CA LEU A 206 -2.02 -9.22 3.46
C LEU A 206 -1.42 -7.81 3.44
N HIS A 207 -1.19 -7.26 2.25
CA HIS A 207 -0.84 -5.86 2.12
C HIS A 207 -2.11 -5.02 2.05
N ALA A 208 -2.19 -4.01 2.88
CA ALA A 208 -3.32 -3.10 2.94
C ALA A 208 -2.88 -1.67 3.30
N ALA A 209 -3.62 -0.69 2.83
CA ALA A 209 -3.50 0.68 3.32
C ALA A 209 -4.89 1.30 3.46
N ILE A 210 -5.18 1.81 4.66
CA ILE A 210 -6.47 2.42 4.99
C ILE A 210 -6.27 3.89 5.29
N SER A 211 -7.10 4.77 4.71
CA SER A 211 -7.18 6.16 5.12
C SER A 211 -8.29 6.39 6.15
N VAL A 212 -8.06 7.36 7.02
CA VAL A 212 -9.06 8.10 7.78
C VAL A 212 -9.14 9.49 7.16
N GLY A 213 -10.27 9.82 6.59
CA GLY A 213 -10.45 11.02 5.77
C GLY A 213 -10.20 10.77 4.29
N ASP A 214 -10.44 11.79 3.49
CA ASP A 214 -10.34 11.77 2.03
C ASP A 214 -8.95 12.20 1.57
N VAL A 215 -8.16 11.26 1.06
CA VAL A 215 -6.80 11.53 0.59
C VAL A 215 -6.80 12.36 -0.70
N ASP A 216 -7.86 12.26 -1.52
CA ASP A 216 -7.95 13.04 -2.76
C ASP A 216 -8.11 14.54 -2.52
N THR A 217 -8.68 14.93 -1.37
CA THR A 217 -9.01 16.34 -1.08
C THR A 217 -8.28 16.92 0.13
N ALA A 218 -7.57 16.09 0.92
CA ALA A 218 -6.87 16.54 2.13
C ALA A 218 -5.71 17.49 1.81
N ASP A 219 -5.51 18.54 2.61
CA ASP A 219 -4.34 19.43 2.52
C ASP A 219 -3.09 18.79 3.14
N ASN A 220 -3.29 17.91 4.11
CA ASN A 220 -2.22 17.18 4.78
C ASN A 220 -2.55 15.69 4.83
N VAL A 221 -1.57 14.84 4.56
CA VAL A 221 -1.68 13.39 4.66
C VAL A 221 -0.56 12.85 5.53
N ALA A 222 -0.91 12.23 6.66
CA ALA A 222 0.04 11.54 7.54
C ALA A 222 0.02 10.04 7.23
N VAL A 223 1.16 9.45 6.89
CA VAL A 223 1.27 8.03 6.55
C VAL A 223 2.06 7.30 7.62
N HIS A 224 1.42 6.38 8.33
CA HIS A 224 2.04 5.54 9.34
C HIS A 224 2.53 4.23 8.73
N VAL A 225 3.77 3.89 9.05
CA VAL A 225 4.43 2.64 8.67
C VAL A 225 4.74 1.84 9.93
N GLY A 226 4.13 0.68 10.06
CA GLY A 226 4.37 -0.22 11.18
C GLY A 226 5.76 -0.86 11.12
N GLY A 227 6.32 -1.19 12.28
CA GLY A 227 7.64 -1.77 12.42
C GLY A 227 7.63 -3.30 12.53
N LEU A 228 8.60 -3.82 13.27
CA LEU A 228 8.80 -5.25 13.52
C LEU A 228 7.49 -5.95 13.95
N SER A 229 7.19 -7.07 13.33
CA SER A 229 6.02 -7.92 13.61
C SER A 229 4.66 -7.26 13.36
N SER A 230 4.60 -6.09 12.71
CA SER A 230 3.30 -5.51 12.33
C SER A 230 2.66 -6.31 11.20
N ASN A 231 1.36 -6.51 11.32
CA ASN A 231 0.54 -7.19 10.32
C ASN A 231 -0.91 -6.68 10.36
N VAL A 232 -1.68 -7.00 9.33
CA VAL A 232 -3.08 -6.55 9.23
C VAL A 232 -3.93 -7.17 10.36
N LYS A 233 -3.78 -8.48 10.61
CA LYS A 233 -4.59 -9.22 11.57
C LYS A 233 -4.57 -8.58 12.97
N ASP A 234 -3.37 -8.27 13.46
CA ASP A 234 -3.17 -7.86 14.85
C ASP A 234 -3.20 -6.34 15.05
N ASN A 235 -2.80 -5.57 14.02
CA ASN A 235 -2.50 -4.16 14.22
C ASN A 235 -3.41 -3.19 13.47
N VAL A 236 -4.09 -3.60 12.38
CA VAL A 236 -4.81 -2.68 11.49
C VAL A 236 -5.87 -1.85 12.24
N VAL A 237 -6.62 -2.47 13.14
CA VAL A 237 -7.69 -1.78 13.90
C VAL A 237 -7.10 -0.74 14.85
N GLY A 238 -6.07 -1.14 15.63
CA GLY A 238 -5.40 -0.27 16.59
C GLY A 238 -4.69 0.91 15.91
N TYR A 239 -3.88 0.63 14.89
CA TYR A 239 -3.14 1.68 14.18
C TYR A 239 -4.07 2.64 13.43
N THR A 240 -5.18 2.15 12.89
CA THR A 240 -6.18 3.02 12.26
C THR A 240 -6.82 3.97 13.27
N ALA A 241 -7.11 3.51 14.49
CA ALA A 241 -7.60 4.34 15.57
C ALA A 241 -6.58 5.39 16.04
N GLU A 242 -5.31 5.00 16.16
CA GLU A 242 -4.20 5.92 16.48
C GLU A 242 -4.04 6.99 15.41
N MET A 243 -4.09 6.60 14.14
CA MET A 243 -3.97 7.53 13.02
C MET A 243 -5.19 8.45 12.88
N ALA A 244 -6.37 8.03 13.29
CA ALA A 244 -7.53 8.90 13.43
C ALA A 244 -7.29 10.01 14.48
N ASN A 245 -6.67 9.66 15.61
CA ASN A 245 -6.28 10.63 16.63
C ASN A 245 -5.21 11.62 16.11
N VAL A 246 -4.25 11.14 15.32
CA VAL A 246 -3.22 11.99 14.67
C VAL A 246 -3.89 13.00 13.74
N ALA A 247 -4.80 12.56 12.87
CA ALA A 247 -5.53 13.45 11.95
C ALA A 247 -6.36 14.50 12.72
N ALA A 248 -7.06 14.07 13.78
CA ALA A 248 -7.85 14.95 14.63
C ALA A 248 -6.98 15.98 15.37
N ALA A 249 -5.82 15.57 15.90
CA ALA A 249 -4.89 16.44 16.59
C ALA A 249 -4.21 17.46 15.66
N ALA A 250 -3.91 17.04 14.43
CA ALA A 250 -3.35 17.95 13.42
C ALA A 250 -4.34 19.03 13.00
N GLY A 251 -5.64 18.73 13.04
CA GLY A 251 -6.71 19.68 12.67
C GLY A 251 -6.71 19.98 11.17
N GLY A 252 -7.53 20.97 10.79
CA GLY A 252 -7.68 21.35 9.38
C GLY A 252 -8.24 20.21 8.53
N ASN A 253 -7.98 20.24 7.23
CA ASN A 253 -8.33 19.17 6.28
C ASN A 253 -7.17 18.16 6.22
N THR A 254 -7.06 17.33 7.26
CA THR A 254 -5.99 16.32 7.39
C THR A 254 -6.57 14.92 7.26
N ALA A 255 -6.03 14.14 6.34
CA ALA A 255 -6.22 12.70 6.26
C ALA A 255 -5.02 11.97 6.87
N SER A 256 -5.23 10.75 7.33
CA SER A 256 -4.15 9.88 7.78
C SER A 256 -4.27 8.51 7.13
N VAL A 257 -3.16 7.82 6.97
CA VAL A 257 -3.08 6.50 6.34
C VAL A 257 -2.32 5.55 7.24
N THR A 258 -2.89 4.38 7.49
CA THR A 258 -2.19 3.23 8.05
C THR A 258 -1.75 2.33 6.91
N TRP A 259 -0.43 2.15 6.72
CA TRP A 259 0.14 1.47 5.56
C TRP A 259 0.85 0.18 5.96
N PHE A 260 0.38 -0.96 5.43
CA PHE A 260 0.93 -2.32 5.54
C PHE A 260 1.31 -2.83 4.14
N GLY A 261 2.10 -2.08 3.39
CA GLY A 261 2.47 -2.41 2.01
C GLY A 261 3.85 -3.08 1.88
N TYR A 262 4.34 -3.73 2.95
CA TYR A 262 5.58 -4.51 2.94
C TYR A 262 5.50 -5.63 3.99
N ASP A 263 6.41 -6.58 3.90
CA ASP A 263 6.55 -7.68 4.86
C ASP A 263 7.62 -7.32 5.91
N PRO A 264 7.24 -6.76 7.07
CA PRO A 264 8.21 -6.48 8.13
C PRO A 264 8.74 -7.81 8.70
N PRO A 265 9.99 -7.82 9.21
CA PRO A 265 10.52 -9.00 9.88
C PRO A 265 9.58 -9.42 11.01
N GLN A 266 9.30 -10.71 11.10
CA GLN A 266 8.50 -11.28 12.18
C GLN A 266 9.44 -11.75 13.31
N MET A 267 9.08 -11.46 14.58
CA MET A 267 9.79 -12.04 15.71
C MET A 267 9.36 -13.50 15.86
N ASN A 268 10.00 -14.39 15.13
CA ASN A 268 9.89 -15.81 15.38
C ASN A 268 10.75 -16.14 16.60
N LEU A 269 10.12 -16.65 17.66
CA LEU A 269 10.81 -17.12 18.87
C LEU A 269 11.60 -18.42 18.66
N SER A 270 11.77 -18.86 17.40
CA SER A 270 12.69 -19.95 17.08
C SER A 270 14.12 -19.50 17.28
N PRO A 271 14.90 -20.11 18.20
CA PRO A 271 16.25 -19.66 18.53
C PRO A 271 17.24 -19.68 17.36
N LEU A 272 16.88 -20.28 16.24
CA LEU A 272 17.72 -20.47 15.07
C LEU A 272 17.46 -19.48 13.92
N ASN A 273 16.26 -18.89 13.84
CA ASN A 273 15.88 -18.04 12.70
C ASN A 273 15.52 -16.58 13.07
N GLY A 274 15.23 -16.29 14.35
CA GLY A 274 14.67 -14.99 14.74
C GLY A 274 15.66 -13.82 14.74
N ILE A 275 16.98 -14.07 14.79
CA ILE A 275 18.00 -13.02 14.79
C ILE A 275 18.46 -12.68 13.36
N GLU A 276 18.41 -13.64 12.44
CA GLU A 276 18.89 -13.44 11.07
C GLU A 276 17.96 -12.52 10.27
N THR A 277 16.65 -12.57 10.48
CA THR A 277 15.67 -11.77 9.74
C THR A 277 15.73 -10.27 10.07
N VAL A 278 16.08 -9.89 11.30
CA VAL A 278 16.18 -8.49 11.73
C VAL A 278 17.49 -7.83 11.25
N THR A 279 18.52 -8.63 10.98
CA THR A 279 19.83 -8.15 10.51
C THR A 279 19.91 -7.96 8.99
N HIS A 280 18.93 -8.50 8.24
CA HIS A 280 18.89 -8.35 6.79
C HIS A 280 18.16 -7.06 6.37
N THR A 281 18.88 -6.16 5.73
CA THR A 281 18.37 -4.88 5.23
C THR A 281 17.49 -5.02 3.97
N ASP A 282 17.40 -6.21 3.40
CA ASP A 282 16.69 -6.46 2.14
C ASP A 282 15.17 -6.23 2.24
N LEU A 283 14.56 -6.62 3.39
CA LEU A 283 13.13 -6.38 3.62
C LEU A 283 12.85 -4.90 3.79
N ALA A 284 13.69 -4.18 4.53
CA ALA A 284 13.59 -2.73 4.67
C ALA A 284 13.78 -2.01 3.34
N ALA A 285 14.73 -2.48 2.50
CA ALA A 285 14.96 -1.89 1.18
C ALA A 285 13.77 -2.11 0.23
N LYS A 286 13.16 -3.31 0.25
CA LYS A 286 11.95 -3.60 -0.51
C LYS A 286 10.76 -2.77 -0.01
N GLY A 287 10.56 -2.71 1.31
CA GLY A 287 9.53 -1.90 1.95
C GLY A 287 9.69 -0.42 1.63
N GLY A 288 10.91 0.11 1.74
CA GLY A 288 11.21 1.49 1.40
C GLY A 288 10.93 1.85 -0.07
N LYS A 289 11.21 0.91 -1.00
CA LYS A 289 10.85 1.10 -2.41
C LYS A 289 9.34 1.11 -2.64
N ALA A 290 8.61 0.20 -2.00
CA ALA A 290 7.15 0.12 -2.08
C ALA A 290 6.50 1.38 -1.48
N LEU A 291 6.99 1.83 -0.32
CA LEU A 291 6.53 3.06 0.31
C LEU A 291 6.81 4.30 -0.56
N ALA A 292 8.00 4.41 -1.13
CA ALA A 292 8.35 5.51 -2.02
C ALA A 292 7.39 5.59 -3.21
N GLY A 293 7.12 4.46 -3.88
CA GLY A 293 6.14 4.40 -4.97
C GLY A 293 4.72 4.75 -4.54
N PHE A 294 4.32 4.36 -3.32
CA PHE A 294 3.02 4.73 -2.77
C PHE A 294 2.92 6.25 -2.52
N LEU A 295 3.92 6.85 -1.88
CA LEU A 295 3.95 8.29 -1.59
C LEU A 295 4.08 9.14 -2.86
N GLU A 296 4.94 8.75 -3.79
CA GLU A 296 5.07 9.38 -5.12
C GLU A 296 3.72 9.30 -5.86
N GLY A 297 3.05 8.14 -5.82
CA GLY A 297 1.75 7.95 -6.46
C GLY A 297 0.64 8.80 -5.88
N LEU A 298 0.58 8.97 -4.56
CA LEU A 298 -0.36 9.88 -3.91
C LEU A 298 -0.12 11.33 -4.32
N HIS A 299 1.13 11.74 -4.39
CA HIS A 299 1.50 13.09 -4.79
C HIS A 299 1.18 13.36 -6.27
N ASP A 300 1.52 12.43 -7.16
CA ASP A 300 1.33 12.59 -8.59
C ASP A 300 -0.17 12.59 -8.97
N ALA A 301 -0.99 11.72 -8.34
CA ALA A 301 -2.43 11.70 -8.52
C ALA A 301 -3.09 13.05 -8.18
N ARG A 302 -2.59 13.73 -7.12
CA ARG A 302 -3.08 15.05 -6.72
C ARG A 302 -2.68 16.17 -7.67
N GLN A 303 -1.52 16.06 -8.33
CA GLN A 303 -1.07 17.06 -9.30
C GLN A 303 -1.86 17.02 -10.60
N GLY A 304 -2.29 15.84 -11.04
CA GLY A 304 -3.03 15.65 -12.28
C GLY A 304 -4.47 16.15 -12.18
N ALA A 305 -5.15 15.92 -11.08
CA ALA A 305 -6.55 16.29 -10.87
C ALA A 305 -6.82 17.81 -10.85
N GLY A 306 -5.80 18.65 -11.01
CA GLY A 306 -5.93 20.12 -10.94
C GLY A 306 -6.37 20.61 -9.56
N GLU A 307 -6.46 19.73 -8.59
CA GLU A 307 -6.67 20.04 -7.19
C GLU A 307 -5.34 20.55 -6.61
N SER A 308 -5.41 21.31 -5.51
CA SER A 308 -4.24 21.96 -4.89
C SER A 308 -3.03 21.01 -4.86
N SER A 309 -2.01 21.30 -5.68
CA SER A 309 -0.76 20.54 -5.80
C SER A 309 0.10 20.56 -4.53
N ASP A 310 -0.34 21.28 -3.50
CA ASP A 310 0.39 21.53 -2.26
C ASP A 310 0.04 20.54 -1.13
N VAL A 311 -0.37 19.30 -1.45
CA VAL A 311 -0.57 18.31 -0.41
C VAL A 311 0.73 18.05 0.35
N ARG A 312 0.69 18.21 1.68
CA ARG A 312 1.83 17.87 2.55
C ARG A 312 1.71 16.42 2.99
N ILE A 313 2.66 15.60 2.55
CA ILE A 313 2.73 14.20 2.95
C ILE A 313 3.80 14.03 4.02
N THR A 314 3.43 13.48 5.17
CA THR A 314 4.32 13.23 6.31
C THR A 314 4.37 11.74 6.61
N GLY A 315 5.55 11.15 6.56
CA GLY A 315 5.78 9.77 6.98
C GLY A 315 6.00 9.68 8.50
N LEU A 316 5.36 8.72 9.14
CA LEU A 316 5.50 8.39 10.56
C LEU A 316 5.96 6.93 10.66
N GLY A 317 7.28 6.72 10.75
CA GLY A 317 7.87 5.41 10.96
C GLY A 317 7.94 5.06 12.45
N HIS A 318 7.62 3.82 12.80
CA HIS A 318 7.76 3.29 14.15
C HIS A 318 8.69 2.06 14.15
N SER A 319 9.71 2.06 15.00
CA SER A 319 10.64 0.93 15.16
C SER A 319 11.42 0.65 13.86
N TYR A 320 11.11 -0.46 13.17
CA TYR A 320 11.76 -0.89 11.93
C TYR A 320 11.18 -0.19 10.67
N GLY A 321 10.03 0.44 10.81
CA GLY A 321 9.31 1.13 9.74
C GLY A 321 9.87 2.51 9.35
#